data_e8d236aff2b139f7bc1445782be68524
#
_entry.id   e8d236aff2b139f7bc1445782be68524
#
_cell.length_a   1.000
_cell.length_b   1.000
_cell.length_c   1.000
_cell.angle_alpha   90.00
_cell.angle_beta   90.00
_cell.angle_gamma   90.00
#
_symmetry.space_group_name_H-M   'P 1'
#
loop_
_entity.id
_entity.type
_entity.pdbx_description
1 polymer ?
#
loop_
_entity_poly.entity_id
_entity_poly.type
_entity_poly.pdbx_seq_one_letter_code
_entity_poly.pdbx_strand_id
1 'polypeptide(L)'
;SAGLLKMDFLGLKTLTLIKDTIKIIKAMSGKSIDIDEIPLDDETTYELFQKGETVGIFQYESPGMQKHLKSLRPTAFSDLIAMNALYRPGPIEYIPSFIKRKHGNEKIEYDLPVMEDFLKETYGITVYQEQVMLLSQELAGFSKGEADTLRKAMGKKKVDLLNKMKPQFLSQGQELSLIHI
;
A
#
# COMPACT_ATOMS: atom_id res chain seq x y z
N SER A 1 8.91 -34.73 -2.72
CA SER A 1 8.35 -33.79 -3.71
C SER A 1 9.22 -33.81 -4.95
N ALA A 2 8.63 -33.78 -6.14
CA ALA A 2 9.36 -33.85 -7.42
C ALA A 2 10.12 -32.56 -7.78
N GLY A 3 10.19 -31.56 -6.88
CA GLY A 3 10.88 -30.29 -7.13
C GLY A 3 10.24 -29.42 -8.21
N LEU A 4 8.97 -29.63 -8.55
CA LEU A 4 8.26 -28.85 -9.55
C LEU A 4 7.80 -27.51 -8.97
N LEU A 5 8.00 -26.43 -9.73
CA LEU A 5 7.49 -25.10 -9.42
C LEU A 5 6.07 -24.96 -9.98
N LYS A 6 5.10 -24.66 -9.11
CA LYS A 6 3.76 -24.24 -9.52
C LYS A 6 3.73 -22.71 -9.63
N MET A 7 3.40 -22.20 -10.81
CA MET A 7 3.19 -20.77 -11.03
C MET A 7 1.73 -20.53 -11.43
N ASP A 8 1.09 -19.58 -10.74
CA ASP A 8 -0.26 -19.14 -11.07
C ASP A 8 -0.16 -17.83 -11.87
N PHE A 9 -0.80 -17.80 -13.05
CA PHE A 9 -0.83 -16.62 -13.91
C PHE A 9 -2.18 -15.93 -13.75
N LEU A 10 -2.15 -14.64 -13.37
CA LEU A 10 -3.33 -13.82 -13.25
C LEU A 10 -3.18 -12.58 -14.13
N GLY A 11 -4.15 -12.35 -15.02
CA GLY A 11 -4.18 -11.18 -15.88
C GLY A 11 -5.25 -10.17 -15.48
N LEU A 12 -5.05 -8.90 -15.83
CA LEU A 12 -6.01 -7.83 -15.65
C LEU A 12 -6.60 -7.42 -17.01
N LYS A 13 -7.92 -7.56 -17.18
CA LYS A 13 -8.64 -7.14 -18.40
C LYS A 13 -8.52 -5.63 -18.65
N THR A 14 -8.40 -4.83 -17.60
CA THR A 14 -8.23 -3.37 -17.68
C THR A 14 -6.99 -2.98 -18.49
N LEU A 15 -5.87 -3.71 -18.35
CA LEU A 15 -4.67 -3.45 -19.15
C LEU A 15 -4.91 -3.70 -20.65
N THR A 16 -5.72 -4.70 -20.99
CA THR A 16 -6.12 -4.93 -22.38
C THR A 16 -6.97 -3.80 -22.91
N LEU A 17 -7.93 -3.30 -22.12
CA LEU A 17 -8.76 -2.14 -22.49
C LEU A 17 -7.90 -0.90 -22.76
N ILE A 18 -6.93 -0.60 -21.90
CA ILE A 18 -6.01 0.53 -22.10
C ILE A 18 -5.23 0.35 -23.41
N LYS A 19 -4.65 -0.83 -23.64
CA LYS A 19 -3.90 -1.13 -24.87
C LYS A 19 -4.75 -0.96 -26.12
N ASP A 20 -6.01 -1.40 -26.10
CA ASP A 20 -6.88 -1.29 -27.25
C ASP A 20 -7.37 0.15 -27.44
N THR A 21 -7.60 0.90 -26.36
CA THR A 21 -7.91 2.34 -26.42
C THR A 21 -6.78 3.13 -27.08
N ILE A 22 -5.53 2.87 -26.74
CA ILE A 22 -4.38 3.52 -27.38
C ILE A 22 -4.31 3.21 -28.89
N LYS A 23 -4.58 1.96 -29.29
CA LYS A 23 -4.64 1.60 -30.72
C LYS A 23 -5.73 2.37 -31.45
N ILE A 24 -6.92 2.50 -30.83
CA ILE A 24 -8.04 3.24 -31.39
C ILE A 24 -7.70 4.72 -31.55
N ILE A 25 -7.11 5.34 -30.53
CA ILE A 25 -6.66 6.75 -30.57
C ILE A 25 -5.65 6.93 -31.71
N LYS A 26 -4.67 6.05 -31.84
CA LYS A 26 -3.69 6.11 -32.93
C LYS A 26 -4.34 5.99 -34.31
N ALA A 27 -5.30 5.09 -34.45
CA ALA A 27 -6.02 4.89 -35.72
C ALA A 27 -6.89 6.11 -36.09
N MET A 28 -7.53 6.76 -35.11
CA MET A 28 -8.45 7.87 -35.34
C MET A 28 -7.76 9.22 -35.47
N SER A 29 -6.70 9.47 -34.71
CA SER A 29 -6.08 10.79 -34.60
C SER A 29 -4.62 10.84 -35.06
N GLY A 30 -4.01 9.69 -35.37
CA GLY A 30 -2.58 9.58 -35.68
C GLY A 30 -1.65 9.78 -34.47
N LYS A 31 -2.20 10.12 -33.27
CA LYS A 31 -1.43 10.35 -32.08
C LYS A 31 -1.00 9.03 -31.44
N SER A 32 0.27 8.92 -31.08
CA SER A 32 0.79 7.80 -30.26
C SER A 32 0.86 8.26 -28.80
N ILE A 33 0.33 7.48 -27.89
CA ILE A 33 0.41 7.72 -26.45
C ILE A 33 1.31 6.63 -25.86
N ASP A 34 2.34 7.06 -25.14
CA ASP A 34 3.14 6.19 -24.28
C ASP A 34 2.61 6.29 -22.87
N ILE A 35 2.21 5.15 -22.30
CA ILE A 35 1.62 5.11 -20.94
C ILE A 35 2.69 5.38 -19.89
N ASP A 36 3.92 4.94 -20.14
CA ASP A 36 5.02 5.06 -19.19
C ASP A 36 5.53 6.51 -19.07
N GLU A 37 5.18 7.37 -20.04
CA GLU A 37 5.52 8.81 -20.06
C GLU A 37 4.39 9.69 -19.49
N ILE A 38 3.28 9.11 -19.03
CA ILE A 38 2.19 9.90 -18.43
C ILE A 38 2.66 10.46 -17.07
N PRO A 39 2.61 11.82 -16.88
CA PRO A 39 3.02 12.42 -15.61
C PRO A 39 2.10 11.97 -14.46
N LEU A 40 2.71 11.68 -13.29
CA LEU A 40 1.99 11.26 -12.11
C LEU A 40 1.65 12.43 -11.15
N ASP A 41 1.88 13.66 -11.58
CA ASP A 41 1.73 14.90 -10.81
C ASP A 41 0.75 15.90 -11.45
N ASP A 42 -0.13 15.45 -12.36
CA ASP A 42 -1.14 16.30 -12.98
C ASP A 42 -2.20 16.77 -11.98
N GLU A 43 -2.18 18.06 -11.66
CA GLU A 43 -3.07 18.69 -10.69
C GLU A 43 -4.56 18.52 -11.07
N THR A 44 -4.89 18.64 -12.35
CA THR A 44 -6.27 18.49 -12.85
C THR A 44 -6.82 17.11 -12.56
N THR A 45 -6.00 16.08 -12.73
CA THR A 45 -6.35 14.70 -12.38
C THR A 45 -6.58 14.56 -10.88
N TYR A 46 -5.71 15.14 -10.02
CA TYR A 46 -5.94 15.09 -8.58
C TYR A 46 -7.21 15.83 -8.15
N GLU A 47 -7.54 16.97 -8.78
CA GLU A 47 -8.81 17.65 -8.50
C GLU A 47 -10.03 16.76 -8.75
N LEU A 48 -10.01 15.97 -9.82
CA LEU A 48 -11.08 15.01 -10.13
C LEU A 48 -11.22 13.96 -9.00
N PHE A 49 -10.10 13.43 -8.51
CA PHE A 49 -10.12 12.52 -7.35
C PHE A 49 -10.60 13.22 -6.08
N GLN A 50 -10.18 14.46 -5.82
CA GLN A 50 -10.59 15.25 -4.65
C GLN A 50 -12.10 15.56 -4.66
N LYS A 51 -12.69 15.76 -5.84
CA LYS A 51 -14.15 15.92 -6.04
C LYS A 51 -14.90 14.59 -5.92
N GLY A 52 -14.20 13.46 -5.96
CA GLY A 52 -14.79 12.12 -5.98
C GLY A 52 -15.56 11.84 -7.27
N GLU A 53 -15.21 12.50 -8.37
CA GLU A 53 -15.81 12.33 -9.70
C GLU A 53 -15.14 11.17 -10.44
N THR A 54 -15.10 10.00 -9.79
CA THR A 54 -14.29 8.84 -10.20
C THR A 54 -15.11 7.70 -10.77
N VAL A 55 -16.29 7.99 -11.31
CA VAL A 55 -17.12 7.01 -12.05
C VAL A 55 -16.33 6.52 -13.27
N GLY A 56 -16.23 5.21 -13.43
CA GLY A 56 -15.47 4.59 -14.51
C GLY A 56 -13.96 4.48 -14.26
N ILE A 57 -13.45 5.01 -13.13
CA ILE A 57 -12.04 4.84 -12.76
C ILE A 57 -11.91 3.54 -11.95
N PHE A 58 -11.13 2.61 -12.49
CA PHE A 58 -10.92 1.30 -11.90
C PHE A 58 -10.51 1.39 -10.42
N GLN A 59 -11.22 0.64 -9.56
CA GLN A 59 -11.05 0.58 -8.10
C GLN A 59 -11.40 1.86 -7.33
N TYR A 60 -11.79 2.98 -7.98
CA TYR A 60 -12.11 4.23 -7.30
C TYR A 60 -13.56 4.68 -7.49
N GLU A 61 -14.38 3.93 -8.22
CA GLU A 61 -15.74 4.31 -8.62
C GLU A 61 -16.84 4.05 -7.58
N SER A 62 -16.57 3.25 -6.53
CA SER A 62 -17.60 2.95 -5.53
C SER A 62 -17.95 4.19 -4.68
N PRO A 63 -19.24 4.36 -4.28
CA PRO A 63 -19.66 5.50 -3.46
C PRO A 63 -18.87 5.65 -2.15
N GLY A 64 -18.50 4.52 -1.53
CA GLY A 64 -17.67 4.52 -0.32
C GLY A 64 -16.26 5.04 -0.57
N MET A 65 -15.63 4.61 -1.66
CA MET A 65 -14.32 5.11 -2.05
C MET A 65 -14.37 6.59 -2.41
N GLN A 66 -15.37 7.04 -3.17
CA GLN A 66 -15.57 8.45 -3.51
C GLN A 66 -15.71 9.34 -2.28
N LYS A 67 -16.41 8.86 -1.24
CA LYS A 67 -16.52 9.56 0.04
C LYS A 67 -15.15 9.73 0.71
N HIS A 68 -14.34 8.68 0.73
CA HIS A 68 -13.00 8.75 1.31
C HIS A 68 -12.06 9.65 0.52
N LEU A 69 -12.13 9.62 -0.81
CA LEU A 69 -11.34 10.51 -1.68
C LEU A 69 -11.63 11.99 -1.43
N LYS A 70 -12.90 12.35 -1.26
CA LYS A 70 -13.31 13.73 -0.89
C LYS A 70 -12.69 14.20 0.43
N SER A 71 -12.58 13.29 1.40
CA SER A 71 -11.97 13.59 2.70
C SER A 71 -10.45 13.55 2.65
N LEU A 72 -9.87 12.63 1.89
CA LEU A 72 -8.43 12.49 1.72
C LEU A 72 -7.81 13.67 0.97
N ARG A 73 -8.52 14.18 -0.06
CA ARG A 73 -8.01 15.21 -0.97
C ARG A 73 -6.61 14.87 -1.47
N PRO A 74 -6.45 13.78 -2.23
CA PRO A 74 -5.14 13.30 -2.65
C PRO A 74 -4.39 14.38 -3.43
N THR A 75 -3.09 14.49 -3.18
CA THR A 75 -2.17 15.45 -3.82
C THR A 75 -0.95 14.76 -4.41
N ALA A 76 -0.80 13.47 -4.14
CA ALA A 76 0.29 12.64 -4.64
C ALA A 76 -0.21 11.26 -5.02
N PHE A 77 0.51 10.60 -5.93
CA PHE A 77 0.15 9.24 -6.37
C PHE A 77 0.20 8.22 -5.23
N SER A 78 1.12 8.39 -4.28
CA SER A 78 1.21 7.59 -3.06
C SER A 78 -0.06 7.62 -2.21
N ASP A 79 -0.78 8.75 -2.15
CA ASP A 79 -2.06 8.84 -1.46
C ASP A 79 -3.12 7.91 -2.07
N LEU A 80 -3.14 7.84 -3.40
CA LEU A 80 -4.07 6.96 -4.12
C LEU A 80 -3.70 5.49 -3.87
N ILE A 81 -2.42 5.13 -3.96
CA ILE A 81 -1.95 3.77 -3.69
C ILE A 81 -2.33 3.35 -2.26
N ALA A 82 -2.05 4.20 -1.27
CA ALA A 82 -2.37 3.91 0.12
C ALA A 82 -3.87 3.78 0.36
N MET A 83 -4.69 4.67 -0.23
CA MET A 83 -6.14 4.57 -0.11
C MET A 83 -6.68 3.26 -0.69
N ASN A 84 -6.18 2.84 -1.85
CA ASN A 84 -6.56 1.57 -2.45
C ASN A 84 -6.16 0.37 -1.57
N ALA A 85 -4.99 0.44 -0.93
CA ALA A 85 -4.54 -0.59 -0.01
C ALA A 85 -5.37 -0.65 1.29
N LEU A 86 -5.79 0.51 1.81
CA LEU A 86 -6.58 0.63 3.03
C LEU A 86 -8.07 0.31 2.82
N TYR A 87 -8.63 0.57 1.64
CA TYR A 87 -10.05 0.37 1.37
C TYR A 87 -10.39 -1.11 1.14
N ARG A 88 -10.26 -1.88 2.21
CA ARG A 88 -10.63 -3.31 2.27
C ARG A 88 -10.98 -3.72 3.70
N PRO A 89 -11.74 -4.80 3.91
CA PRO A 89 -12.10 -5.27 5.24
C PRO A 89 -10.87 -5.46 6.14
N GLY A 90 -10.90 -4.88 7.33
CA GLY A 90 -9.80 -4.80 8.28
C GLY A 90 -9.07 -3.46 8.19
N PRO A 91 -8.21 -3.21 7.19
CA PRO A 91 -7.45 -1.96 7.08
C PRO A 91 -8.30 -0.69 6.96
N ILE A 92 -9.55 -0.78 6.54
CA ILE A 92 -10.48 0.36 6.39
C ILE A 92 -10.62 1.17 7.70
N GLU A 93 -10.40 0.55 8.84
CA GLU A 93 -10.45 1.19 10.16
C GLU A 93 -9.38 2.27 10.34
N TYR A 94 -8.27 2.18 9.60
CA TYR A 94 -7.16 3.13 9.66
C TYR A 94 -7.34 4.35 8.74
N ILE A 95 -8.32 4.33 7.84
CA ILE A 95 -8.56 5.44 6.89
C ILE A 95 -8.80 6.77 7.61
N PRO A 96 -9.61 6.87 8.70
CA PRO A 96 -9.79 8.13 9.40
C PRO A 96 -8.49 8.73 9.96
N SER A 97 -7.64 7.91 10.58
CA SER A 97 -6.33 8.35 11.09
C SER A 97 -5.37 8.73 9.96
N PHE A 98 -5.35 7.96 8.88
CA PHE A 98 -4.56 8.26 7.69
C PHE A 98 -4.91 9.66 7.14
N ILE A 99 -6.19 9.96 6.99
CA ILE A 99 -6.69 11.26 6.52
C ILE A 99 -6.32 12.38 7.50
N LYS A 100 -6.55 12.19 8.80
CA LYS A 100 -6.24 13.20 9.81
C LYS A 100 -4.74 13.52 9.85
N ARG A 101 -3.89 12.49 9.79
CA ARG A 101 -2.43 12.65 9.81
C ARG A 101 -1.92 13.34 8.56
N LYS A 102 -2.44 12.99 7.38
CA LYS A 102 -2.15 13.70 6.13
C LYS A 102 -2.43 15.19 6.23
N HIS A 103 -3.53 15.56 6.86
CA HIS A 103 -3.95 16.97 7.01
C HIS A 103 -3.38 17.67 8.26
N GLY A 104 -2.51 17.01 9.01
CA GLY A 104 -1.93 17.58 10.23
C GLY A 104 -2.90 17.69 11.42
N ASN A 105 -4.08 17.05 11.32
CA ASN A 105 -5.12 17.05 12.36
C ASN A 105 -4.93 15.94 13.41
N GLU A 106 -3.94 15.08 13.22
CA GLU A 106 -3.51 14.06 14.15
C GLU A 106 -1.98 13.97 14.06
N LYS A 107 -1.31 13.95 15.23
CA LYS A 107 0.15 13.84 15.30
C LYS A 107 0.59 12.48 14.75
N ILE A 108 1.64 12.49 13.94
CA ILE A 108 2.31 11.25 13.53
C ILE A 108 3.29 10.90 14.65
N GLU A 109 3.14 9.72 15.22
CA GLU A 109 4.02 9.19 16.26
C GLU A 109 4.58 7.86 15.79
N TYR A 110 5.87 7.66 16.07
CA TYR A 110 6.57 6.41 15.81
C TYR A 110 7.02 5.84 17.16
N ASP A 111 6.73 4.57 17.41
CA ASP A 111 7.16 3.89 18.64
C ASP A 111 8.69 3.90 18.77
N LEU A 112 9.38 3.81 17.63
CA LEU A 112 10.84 3.92 17.54
C LEU A 112 11.20 4.89 16.41
N PRO A 113 12.20 5.78 16.57
CA PRO A 113 12.56 6.77 15.54
C PRO A 113 12.88 6.15 14.17
N VAL A 114 13.53 5.00 14.15
CA VAL A 114 13.87 4.29 12.90
C VAL A 114 12.66 3.89 12.07
N MET A 115 11.48 3.77 12.67
CA MET A 115 10.24 3.43 11.93
C MET A 115 9.81 4.55 10.97
N GLU A 116 10.26 5.78 11.19
CA GLU A 116 9.96 6.90 10.29
C GLU A 116 10.46 6.64 8.87
N ASP A 117 11.65 6.06 8.72
CA ASP A 117 12.24 5.78 7.40
C ASP A 117 11.36 4.87 6.52
N PHE A 118 10.56 4.02 7.17
CA PHE A 118 9.70 3.05 6.50
C PHE A 118 8.23 3.47 6.43
N LEU A 119 7.78 4.34 7.35
CA LEU A 119 6.35 4.67 7.51
C LEU A 119 6.00 6.13 7.20
N LYS A 120 6.97 7.01 6.93
CA LYS A 120 6.69 8.43 6.66
C LYS A 120 5.74 8.64 5.48
N GLU A 121 5.89 7.85 4.41
CA GLU A 121 5.04 7.92 3.21
C GLU A 121 3.58 7.55 3.51
N THR A 122 3.36 6.74 4.54
CA THR A 122 2.03 6.29 4.97
C THR A 122 1.61 6.92 6.30
N TYR A 123 2.19 8.08 6.64
CA TYR A 123 1.86 8.87 7.83
C TYR A 123 1.91 8.06 9.15
N GLY A 124 2.91 7.18 9.27
CA GLY A 124 3.12 6.35 10.46
C GLY A 124 2.18 5.14 10.57
N ILE A 125 1.44 4.80 9.52
CA ILE A 125 0.55 3.64 9.48
C ILE A 125 1.19 2.55 8.64
N THR A 126 1.24 1.32 9.16
CA THR A 126 1.69 0.17 8.38
C THR A 126 0.58 -0.24 7.41
N VAL A 127 0.74 0.08 6.14
CA VAL A 127 -0.24 -0.14 5.07
C VAL A 127 0.16 -1.33 4.20
N TYR A 128 1.45 -1.45 3.86
CA TYR A 128 1.96 -2.41 2.89
C TYR A 128 2.63 -3.62 3.54
N GLN A 129 2.55 -4.76 2.86
CA GLN A 129 3.23 -5.97 3.30
C GLN A 129 4.74 -5.81 3.37
N GLU A 130 5.30 -5.04 2.45
CA GLU A 130 6.72 -4.70 2.37
C GLU A 130 7.17 -3.95 3.62
N GLN A 131 6.35 -3.05 4.15
CA GLN A 131 6.65 -2.33 5.39
C GLN A 131 6.76 -3.29 6.59
N VAL A 132 5.88 -4.29 6.68
CA VAL A 132 5.97 -5.32 7.73
C VAL A 132 7.29 -6.09 7.63
N MET A 133 7.67 -6.47 6.40
CA MET A 133 8.90 -7.22 6.18
C MET A 133 10.14 -6.37 6.51
N LEU A 134 10.20 -5.13 6.02
CA LEU A 134 11.32 -4.23 6.26
C LEU A 134 11.45 -3.88 7.75
N LEU A 135 10.35 -3.54 8.41
CA LEU A 135 10.35 -3.28 9.85
C LEU A 135 10.82 -4.49 10.66
N SER A 136 10.40 -5.71 10.30
CA SER A 136 10.86 -6.90 11.02
C SER A 136 12.33 -7.19 10.82
N GLN A 137 12.90 -6.86 9.66
CA GLN A 137 14.33 -6.96 9.41
C GLN A 137 15.09 -5.90 10.20
N GLU A 138 14.63 -4.66 10.20
CA GLU A 138 15.28 -3.54 10.88
C GLU A 138 15.20 -3.66 12.41
N LEU A 139 14.00 -3.94 12.95
CA LEU A 139 13.75 -3.92 14.39
C LEU A 139 14.19 -5.21 15.11
N ALA A 140 14.23 -6.33 14.40
CA ALA A 140 14.53 -7.63 15.00
C ALA A 140 15.60 -8.43 14.25
N GLY A 141 16.25 -7.84 13.23
CA GLY A 141 17.27 -8.54 12.46
C GLY A 141 16.77 -9.78 11.71
N PHE A 142 15.47 -9.86 11.43
CA PHE A 142 14.93 -11.01 10.72
C PHE A 142 15.56 -11.14 9.35
N SER A 143 15.88 -12.37 8.96
CA SER A 143 16.22 -12.68 7.58
C SER A 143 15.00 -12.44 6.66
N LYS A 144 15.24 -12.31 5.35
CA LYS A 144 14.16 -12.17 4.36
C LYS A 144 13.13 -13.31 4.45
N GLY A 145 13.58 -14.54 4.77
CA GLY A 145 12.71 -15.70 4.92
C GLY A 145 11.82 -15.64 6.18
N GLU A 146 12.37 -15.18 7.31
CA GLU A 146 11.62 -14.97 8.55
C GLU A 146 10.62 -13.83 8.38
N ALA A 147 11.03 -12.71 7.79
CA ALA A 147 10.15 -11.59 7.48
C ALA A 147 8.98 -12.00 6.58
N ASP A 148 9.22 -12.82 5.54
CA ASP A 148 8.16 -13.36 4.68
C ASP A 148 7.24 -14.33 5.45
N THR A 149 7.80 -15.11 6.37
CA THR A 149 7.02 -15.99 7.25
C THR A 149 6.11 -15.20 8.17
N LEU A 150 6.62 -14.12 8.78
CA LEU A 150 5.85 -13.19 9.61
C LEU A 150 4.71 -12.55 8.79
N ARG A 151 5.02 -12.00 7.63
CA ARG A 151 4.03 -11.42 6.71
C ARG A 151 2.92 -12.42 6.37
N LYS A 152 3.28 -13.66 6.02
CA LYS A 152 2.32 -14.73 5.71
C LYS A 152 1.47 -15.11 6.93
N ALA A 153 2.07 -15.12 8.12
CA ALA A 153 1.37 -15.42 9.36
C ALA A 153 0.32 -14.35 9.68
N MET A 154 0.68 -13.07 9.52
CA MET A 154 -0.24 -11.94 9.69
C MET A 154 -1.37 -11.97 8.66
N GLY A 155 -1.05 -12.07 7.38
CA GLY A 155 -2.03 -12.06 6.29
C GLY A 155 -3.02 -13.22 6.34
N LYS A 156 -2.58 -14.40 6.83
CA LYS A 156 -3.43 -15.59 7.00
C LYS A 156 -4.00 -15.73 8.42
N LYS A 157 -3.81 -14.74 9.29
CA LYS A 157 -4.26 -14.71 10.68
C LYS A 157 -3.87 -15.97 11.47
N LYS A 158 -2.64 -16.47 11.25
CA LYS A 158 -2.11 -17.66 11.93
C LYS A 158 -1.57 -17.29 13.32
N VAL A 159 -2.46 -17.12 14.28
CA VAL A 159 -2.14 -16.65 15.65
C VAL A 159 -1.08 -17.52 16.32
N ASP A 160 -1.14 -18.84 16.18
CA ASP A 160 -0.16 -19.75 16.81
C ASP A 160 1.27 -19.51 16.28
N LEU A 161 1.39 -19.22 14.96
CA LEU A 161 2.69 -18.92 14.38
C LEU A 161 3.20 -17.55 14.82
N LEU A 162 2.32 -16.55 14.90
CA LEU A 162 2.66 -15.23 15.43
C LEU A 162 3.16 -15.31 16.88
N ASN A 163 2.46 -16.09 17.72
CA ASN A 163 2.86 -16.32 19.11
C ASN A 163 4.22 -17.02 19.24
N LYS A 164 4.58 -17.90 18.31
CA LYS A 164 5.88 -18.54 18.25
C LYS A 164 7.00 -17.58 17.81
N MET A 165 6.69 -16.65 16.92
CA MET A 165 7.68 -15.68 16.40
C MET A 165 7.87 -14.49 17.33
N LYS A 166 6.88 -14.15 18.15
CA LYS A 166 6.96 -13.01 19.07
C LYS A 166 8.16 -13.05 20.03
N PRO A 167 8.47 -14.15 20.74
CA PRO A 167 9.65 -14.19 21.61
C PRO A 167 10.97 -13.95 20.86
N GLN A 168 11.12 -14.52 19.67
CA GLN A 168 12.28 -14.31 18.81
C GLN A 168 12.40 -12.84 18.40
N PHE A 169 11.30 -12.23 17.97
CA PHE A 169 11.27 -10.81 17.58
C PHE A 169 11.72 -9.92 18.74
N LEU A 170 11.20 -10.15 19.94
CA LEU A 170 11.55 -9.36 21.12
C LEU A 170 13.00 -9.56 21.53
N SER A 171 13.51 -10.81 21.62
CA SER A 171 14.88 -11.07 22.05
C SER A 171 15.91 -10.49 21.08
N GLN A 172 15.69 -10.66 19.78
CA GLN A 172 16.58 -10.10 18.76
C GLN A 172 16.53 -8.57 18.71
N GLY A 173 15.35 -7.97 18.90
CA GLY A 173 15.20 -6.52 19.00
C GLY A 173 15.91 -5.93 20.23
N GLN A 174 15.95 -6.67 21.35
CA GLN A 174 16.74 -6.28 22.54
C GLN A 174 18.24 -6.36 22.26
N GLU A 175 18.70 -7.41 21.58
CA GLU A 175 20.12 -7.56 21.19
C GLU A 175 20.60 -6.42 20.30
N LEU A 176 19.73 -5.90 19.42
CA LEU A 176 20.01 -4.72 18.59
C LEU A 176 19.92 -3.40 19.36
N SER A 177 19.62 -3.43 20.66
CA SER A 177 19.44 -2.26 21.53
C SER A 177 18.35 -1.27 21.05
N LEU A 178 17.43 -1.74 20.20
CA LEU A 178 16.34 -0.95 19.67
C LEU A 178 15.08 -1.01 20.55
N ILE A 179 14.93 -2.07 21.33
CA ILE A 179 13.78 -2.29 22.22
C ILE A 179 14.32 -2.46 23.64
N HIS A 180 14.07 -1.49 24.50
CA HIS A 180 14.27 -1.59 25.94
C HIS A 180 12.95 -2.01 26.58
N ILE A 181 12.86 -3.26 27.03
CA ILE A 181 11.74 -3.78 27.81
C ILE A 181 12.23 -4.03 29.24
#